data_ce3f8a381283150e179d79eb5e8c55a2
#
_entry.id   ce3f8a381283150e179d79eb5e8c55a2
#
_cell.length_a   1.000
_cell.length_b   1.000
_cell.length_c   1.000
_cell.angle_alpha   90.00
_cell.angle_beta   90.00
_cell.angle_gamma   90.00
#
_symmetry.space_group_name_H-M   'P 1'
#
loop_
_entity.id
_entity.type
_entity.pdbx_description
1 polymer ?
#
loop_
_entity_poly.entity_id
_entity_poly.type
_entity_poly.pdbx_seq_one_letter_code
_entity_poly.pdbx_strand_id
1 'polypeptide(L)'
;MATLPLFPLGTVLLPGARLPLQIFEPRYVALLRDLLAAQQERSPVFGVVAIREGYEVGDDGVRALHPVGCGALLTQAAALENERYFVVSEGTRRFRLESVDAEAGTPYATGEVTWLEEVEGDAVAVAELAARLRAALVSFATTVGASEIELADDERLLSYSVPQTVSLDVGDRQRLLECVDTESRLRLGLQLVRREKEFAATLGAVANPPSSPPNLN
;
A
#
# COMPACT_ATOMS: atom_id res chain seq x y z
N MET A 1 -7.64 12.15 -16.48
CA MET A 1 -7.87 12.55 -15.08
C MET A 1 -9.11 11.84 -14.57
N ALA A 2 -9.15 11.50 -13.30
CA ALA A 2 -10.31 10.89 -12.64
C ALA A 2 -10.42 11.49 -11.24
N THR A 3 -11.63 11.55 -10.70
CA THR A 3 -11.88 11.98 -9.32
C THR A 3 -12.06 10.73 -8.46
N LEU A 4 -11.31 10.61 -7.37
CA LEU A 4 -11.41 9.51 -6.40
C LEU A 4 -11.73 10.03 -5.01
N PRO A 5 -12.59 9.32 -4.24
CA PRO A 5 -12.60 9.46 -2.79
C PRO A 5 -11.23 9.14 -2.22
N LEU A 6 -10.72 9.96 -1.31
CA LEU A 6 -9.40 9.76 -0.72
C LEU A 6 -9.48 9.21 0.71
N PHE A 7 -8.56 8.29 0.99
CA PHE A 7 -8.32 7.76 2.32
C PHE A 7 -6.84 7.97 2.69
N PRO A 8 -6.49 9.10 3.30
CA PRO A 8 -5.15 9.35 3.81
C PRO A 8 -4.80 8.39 4.96
N LEU A 9 -3.61 7.79 4.90
CA LEU A 9 -3.12 6.84 5.90
C LEU A 9 -1.65 7.11 6.26
N GLY A 10 -1.25 6.76 7.48
CA GLY A 10 0.16 6.73 7.90
C GLY A 10 0.95 5.56 7.31
N THR A 11 0.38 4.84 6.36
CA THR A 11 1.03 3.74 5.65
C THR A 11 0.85 3.85 4.14
N VAL A 12 1.66 3.11 3.37
CA VAL A 12 1.61 3.05 1.91
C VAL A 12 0.97 1.76 1.46
N LEU A 13 -0.07 1.87 0.62
CA LEU A 13 -0.64 0.74 -0.09
C LEU A 13 0.12 0.53 -1.42
N LEU A 14 0.50 -0.70 -1.69
CA LEU A 14 1.16 -1.11 -2.92
C LEU A 14 0.21 -1.96 -3.78
N PRO A 15 0.33 -1.95 -5.11
CA PRO A 15 -0.41 -2.87 -5.99
C PRO A 15 -0.25 -4.33 -5.57
N GLY A 16 -1.35 -5.09 -5.55
CA GLY A 16 -1.42 -6.48 -5.10
C GLY A 16 -1.37 -6.68 -3.57
N ALA A 17 -1.15 -5.63 -2.78
CA ALA A 17 -1.15 -5.75 -1.33
C ALA A 17 -2.58 -5.69 -0.77
N ARG A 18 -2.83 -6.49 0.28
CA ARG A 18 -4.08 -6.41 1.04
C ARG A 18 -3.98 -5.34 2.12
N LEU A 19 -5.07 -4.60 2.29
CA LEU A 19 -5.22 -3.55 3.29
C LEU A 19 -6.48 -3.83 4.13
N PRO A 20 -6.33 -4.50 5.28
CA PRO A 20 -7.40 -4.60 6.26
C PRO A 20 -7.49 -3.30 7.06
N LEU A 21 -8.71 -2.76 7.20
CA LEU A 21 -8.98 -1.54 7.97
C LEU A 21 -10.18 -1.74 8.89
N GLN A 22 -10.13 -1.10 10.05
CA GLN A 22 -11.30 -0.88 10.89
C GLN A 22 -11.76 0.56 10.70
N ILE A 23 -12.95 0.75 10.15
CA ILE A 23 -13.52 2.06 9.87
C ILE A 23 -14.48 2.43 11.00
N PHE A 24 -14.25 3.57 11.64
CA PHE A 24 -15.07 4.09 12.74
C PHE A 24 -15.27 5.61 12.68
N GLU A 25 -14.41 6.34 11.97
CA GLU A 25 -14.58 7.79 11.80
C GLU A 25 -15.79 8.07 10.90
N PRO A 26 -16.69 9.02 11.28
CA PRO A 26 -17.91 9.30 10.53
C PRO A 26 -17.67 9.61 9.03
N ARG A 27 -16.59 10.33 8.72
CA ARG A 27 -16.22 10.66 7.33
C ARG A 27 -15.92 9.42 6.51
N TYR A 28 -15.22 8.44 7.06
CA TYR A 28 -14.87 7.20 6.35
C TYR A 28 -16.00 6.17 6.36
N VAL A 29 -16.88 6.22 7.37
CA VAL A 29 -18.15 5.47 7.32
C VAL A 29 -19.03 5.97 6.18
N ALA A 30 -19.11 7.29 5.96
CA ALA A 30 -19.82 7.87 4.82
C ALA A 30 -19.20 7.44 3.49
N LEU A 31 -17.87 7.53 3.35
CA LEU A 31 -17.14 7.06 2.17
C LEU A 31 -17.47 5.58 1.86
N LEU A 32 -17.42 4.71 2.88
CA LEU A 32 -17.74 3.29 2.69
C LEU A 32 -19.18 3.08 2.23
N ARG A 33 -20.15 3.79 2.83
CA ARG A 33 -21.57 3.72 2.43
C ARG A 33 -21.77 4.14 0.98
N ASP A 34 -21.10 5.20 0.52
CA ASP A 34 -21.17 5.67 -0.86
C ASP A 34 -20.54 4.67 -1.83
N LEU A 35 -19.40 4.06 -1.47
CA LEU A 35 -18.78 2.99 -2.27
C LEU A 35 -19.70 1.78 -2.43
N LEU A 36 -20.32 1.33 -1.34
CA LEU A 36 -21.23 0.19 -1.35
C LEU A 36 -22.51 0.50 -2.14
N ALA A 37 -23.07 1.70 -2.03
CA ALA A 37 -24.23 2.13 -2.79
C ALA A 37 -23.93 2.17 -4.31
N ALA A 38 -22.74 2.60 -4.71
CA ALA A 38 -22.33 2.69 -6.10
C ALA A 38 -21.82 1.35 -6.69
N GLN A 39 -21.67 0.29 -5.90
CA GLN A 39 -21.03 -0.97 -6.31
C GLN A 39 -21.73 -1.67 -7.48
N GLN A 40 -23.02 -1.48 -7.67
CA GLN A 40 -23.78 -2.06 -8.80
C GLN A 40 -23.47 -1.36 -10.14
N GLU A 41 -23.05 -0.12 -10.12
CA GLU A 41 -22.78 0.70 -11.30
C GLU A 41 -21.28 0.79 -11.63
N ARG A 42 -20.43 0.74 -10.62
CA ARG A 42 -18.98 0.87 -10.76
C ARG A 42 -18.22 0.08 -9.69
N SER A 43 -16.99 -0.29 -10.01
CA SER A 43 -16.11 -0.92 -9.02
C SER A 43 -15.90 0.00 -7.81
N PRO A 44 -16.02 -0.49 -6.57
CA PRO A 44 -15.86 0.30 -5.36
C PRO A 44 -14.37 0.59 -5.09
N VAL A 45 -13.83 1.56 -5.81
CA VAL A 45 -12.40 1.96 -5.73
C VAL A 45 -12.29 3.32 -5.06
N PHE A 46 -11.34 3.45 -4.13
CA PHE A 46 -10.95 4.70 -3.49
C PHE A 46 -9.43 4.86 -3.56
N GLY A 47 -8.92 6.07 -3.35
CA GLY A 47 -7.49 6.37 -3.38
C GLY A 47 -6.87 6.31 -1.99
N VAL A 48 -5.91 5.44 -1.77
CA VAL A 48 -5.06 5.45 -0.57
C VAL A 48 -3.81 6.26 -0.86
N VAL A 49 -3.56 7.25 0.00
CA VAL A 49 -2.41 8.15 -0.10
C VAL A 49 -1.72 8.25 1.25
N ALA A 50 -0.41 8.07 1.27
CA ALA A 50 0.35 8.20 2.51
C ALA A 50 0.45 9.66 2.96
N ILE A 51 0.30 9.87 4.27
CA ILE A 51 0.46 11.16 4.93
C ILE A 51 1.96 11.46 5.03
N ARG A 52 2.37 12.60 4.48
CA ARG A 52 3.74 13.10 4.60
C ARG A 52 3.92 13.98 5.83
N GLU A 53 2.91 14.80 6.15
CA GLU A 53 2.89 15.68 7.31
C GLU A 53 1.48 15.74 7.90
N GLY A 54 1.35 15.62 9.22
CA GLY A 54 0.08 15.60 9.94
C GLY A 54 -0.24 14.24 10.54
N TYR A 55 -1.51 14.04 10.89
CA TYR A 55 -2.00 12.84 11.57
C TYR A 55 -3.22 12.27 10.85
N GLU A 56 -3.41 10.95 10.98
CA GLU A 56 -4.59 10.26 10.43
C GLU A 56 -5.88 10.65 11.16
N VAL A 57 -5.80 10.84 12.46
CA VAL A 57 -6.94 11.02 13.36
C VAL A 57 -6.84 12.38 14.05
N GLY A 58 -7.97 13.08 14.18
CA GLY A 58 -8.12 14.32 14.92
C GLY A 58 -8.33 15.55 14.03
N ASP A 59 -8.63 16.69 14.71
CA ASP A 59 -8.99 17.95 14.07
C ASP A 59 -7.80 18.68 13.40
N ASP A 60 -6.55 18.36 13.81
CA ASP A 60 -5.34 18.93 13.19
C ASP A 60 -5.03 18.37 11.80
N GLY A 61 -5.69 17.29 11.41
CA GLY A 61 -5.82 16.77 10.06
C GLY A 61 -4.52 16.52 9.29
N VAL A 62 -4.71 16.14 8.07
CA VAL A 62 -3.64 15.94 7.09
C VAL A 62 -3.14 17.28 6.57
N ARG A 63 -1.85 17.57 6.73
CA ARG A 63 -1.22 18.81 6.25
C ARG A 63 -0.60 18.65 4.87
N ALA A 64 -0.02 17.48 4.60
CA ALA A 64 0.54 17.16 3.29
C ALA A 64 0.45 15.67 3.00
N LEU A 65 0.15 15.35 1.75
CA LEU A 65 0.10 13.99 1.21
C LEU A 65 1.30 13.74 0.29
N HIS A 66 1.67 12.47 0.14
CA HIS A 66 2.60 12.08 -0.90
C HIS A 66 1.99 12.24 -2.29
N PRO A 67 2.80 12.56 -3.33
CA PRO A 67 2.28 12.81 -4.67
C PRO A 67 1.80 11.55 -5.41
N VAL A 68 2.21 10.37 -4.95
CA VAL A 68 1.81 9.10 -5.57
C VAL A 68 1.07 8.26 -4.54
N GLY A 69 -0.11 7.79 -4.93
CA GLY A 69 -0.95 6.89 -4.16
C GLY A 69 -1.31 5.63 -4.95
N CYS A 70 -2.11 4.78 -4.32
CA CYS A 70 -2.60 3.54 -4.90
C CYS A 70 -4.13 3.45 -4.79
N GLY A 71 -4.78 3.08 -5.89
CA GLY A 71 -6.20 2.74 -5.88
C GLY A 71 -6.42 1.48 -5.05
N ALA A 72 -7.39 1.53 -4.16
CA ALA A 72 -7.81 0.43 -3.31
C ALA A 72 -9.18 -0.08 -3.76
N LEU A 73 -9.26 -1.32 -4.20
CA LEU A 73 -10.51 -1.99 -4.52
C LEU A 73 -11.07 -2.62 -3.24
N LEU A 74 -12.25 -2.21 -2.82
CA LEU A 74 -12.95 -2.82 -1.69
C LEU A 74 -13.39 -4.25 -2.07
N THR A 75 -12.84 -5.25 -1.39
CA THR A 75 -13.12 -6.67 -1.65
C THR A 75 -14.06 -7.27 -0.62
N GLN A 76 -14.02 -6.80 0.63
CA GLN A 76 -14.85 -7.28 1.72
C GLN A 76 -15.27 -6.13 2.62
N ALA A 77 -16.50 -6.16 3.10
CA ALA A 77 -16.99 -5.25 4.14
C ALA A 77 -17.91 -6.02 5.09
N ALA A 78 -17.65 -5.91 6.38
CA ALA A 78 -18.47 -6.49 7.44
C ALA A 78 -18.82 -5.40 8.46
N ALA A 79 -20.11 -5.26 8.76
CA ALA A 79 -20.57 -4.36 9.81
C ALA A 79 -20.19 -4.92 11.19
N LEU A 80 -19.72 -4.07 12.07
CA LEU A 80 -19.45 -4.34 13.47
C LEU A 80 -20.44 -3.56 14.35
N GLU A 81 -20.40 -3.78 15.65
CA GLU A 81 -21.18 -2.98 16.60
C GLU A 81 -20.76 -1.51 16.59
N ASN A 82 -21.68 -0.63 17.00
CA ASN A 82 -21.45 0.83 17.15
C ASN A 82 -21.04 1.53 15.83
N GLU A 83 -21.72 1.22 14.73
CA GLU A 83 -21.47 1.82 13.40
C GLU A 83 -20.04 1.70 12.88
N ARG A 84 -19.31 0.72 13.37
CA ARG A 84 -17.97 0.38 12.89
C ARG A 84 -18.04 -0.66 11.78
N TYR A 85 -17.00 -0.68 10.94
CA TYR A 85 -16.86 -1.66 9.86
C TYR A 85 -15.47 -2.25 9.87
N PHE A 86 -15.38 -3.54 9.58
CA PHE A 86 -14.14 -4.16 9.16
C PHE A 86 -14.17 -4.32 7.64
N VAL A 87 -13.15 -3.82 6.96
CA VAL A 87 -13.05 -3.91 5.51
C VAL A 87 -11.71 -4.48 5.10
N VAL A 88 -11.69 -5.16 3.96
CA VAL A 88 -10.47 -5.58 3.28
C VAL A 88 -10.49 -4.96 1.89
N SER A 89 -9.40 -4.30 1.55
CA SER A 89 -9.20 -3.74 0.20
C SER A 89 -7.92 -4.32 -0.39
N GLU A 90 -7.83 -4.28 -1.71
CA GLU A 90 -6.65 -4.71 -2.45
C GLU A 90 -6.09 -3.55 -3.28
N GLY A 91 -4.79 -3.34 -3.21
CA GLY A 91 -4.09 -2.34 -4.00
C GLY A 91 -4.14 -2.71 -5.49
N THR A 92 -4.52 -1.75 -6.34
CA THR A 92 -4.71 -1.97 -7.78
C THR A 92 -3.69 -1.19 -8.60
N ARG A 93 -4.02 -0.01 -9.03
CA ARG A 93 -3.20 0.86 -9.88
C ARG A 93 -2.66 2.02 -9.09
N ARG A 94 -1.46 2.44 -9.44
CA ARG A 94 -0.86 3.67 -8.92
C ARG A 94 -1.49 4.88 -9.59
N PHE A 95 -1.54 5.98 -8.86
CA PHE A 95 -1.94 7.26 -9.43
C PHE A 95 -1.04 8.38 -8.91
N ARG A 96 -0.95 9.46 -9.69
CA ARG A 96 -0.45 10.75 -9.24
C ARG A 96 -1.62 11.57 -8.73
N LEU A 97 -1.47 12.12 -7.54
CA LEU A 97 -2.41 13.07 -6.96
C LEU A 97 -2.10 14.47 -7.50
N GLU A 98 -3.03 15.06 -8.22
CA GLU A 98 -2.87 16.39 -8.83
C GLU A 98 -3.39 17.49 -7.88
N SER A 99 -4.54 17.26 -7.27
CA SER A 99 -5.13 18.17 -6.30
C SER A 99 -6.02 17.43 -5.31
N VAL A 100 -6.26 18.05 -4.16
CA VAL A 100 -7.20 17.58 -3.14
C VAL A 100 -8.31 18.61 -3.00
N ASP A 101 -9.55 18.14 -3.03
CA ASP A 101 -10.74 18.94 -2.71
C ASP A 101 -11.34 18.42 -1.40
N ALA A 102 -11.14 19.18 -0.33
CA ALA A 102 -11.72 18.89 0.98
C ALA A 102 -13.15 19.44 1.12
N GLU A 103 -13.60 20.28 0.17
CA GLU A 103 -14.93 20.93 0.16
C GLU A 103 -15.84 20.38 -0.96
N ALA A 104 -15.58 19.17 -1.43
CA ALA A 104 -16.32 18.52 -2.53
C ALA A 104 -17.80 18.23 -2.22
N GLY A 105 -18.34 18.69 -1.09
CA GLY A 105 -19.71 18.43 -0.66
C GLY A 105 -19.91 17.04 -0.03
N THR A 106 -18.84 16.30 0.19
CA THR A 106 -18.81 15.03 0.91
C THR A 106 -18.13 15.18 2.27
N PRO A 107 -18.43 14.33 3.27
CA PRO A 107 -17.74 14.36 4.56
C PRO A 107 -16.25 13.97 4.48
N TYR A 108 -15.81 13.43 3.36
CA TYR A 108 -14.44 12.99 3.09
C TYR A 108 -13.84 13.77 1.91
N ALA A 109 -12.52 13.85 1.89
CA ALA A 109 -11.81 14.51 0.80
C ALA A 109 -11.90 13.71 -0.51
N THR A 110 -11.92 14.41 -1.63
CA THR A 110 -11.75 13.83 -2.96
C THR A 110 -10.45 14.31 -3.59
N GLY A 111 -9.90 13.58 -4.53
CA GLY A 111 -8.69 13.97 -5.26
C GLY A 111 -8.84 13.82 -6.75
N GLU A 112 -8.37 14.84 -7.48
CA GLU A 112 -8.12 14.71 -8.90
C GLU A 112 -6.84 13.91 -9.10
N VAL A 113 -6.93 12.82 -9.87
CA VAL A 113 -5.82 11.89 -10.04
C VAL A 113 -5.55 11.59 -11.51
N THR A 114 -4.28 11.31 -11.81
CA THR A 114 -3.84 10.74 -13.09
C THR A 114 -3.31 9.34 -12.85
N TRP A 115 -3.96 8.34 -13.44
CA TRP A 115 -3.50 6.96 -13.35
C TRP A 115 -2.13 6.81 -14.00
N LEU A 116 -1.20 6.18 -13.28
CA LEU A 116 0.14 5.88 -13.79
C LEU A 116 0.12 4.58 -14.60
N GLU A 117 0.82 4.60 -15.72
CA GLU A 117 1.07 3.38 -16.49
C GLU A 117 2.16 2.54 -15.82
N GLU A 118 2.04 1.22 -15.96
CA GLU A 118 3.08 0.29 -15.53
C GLU A 118 4.05 0.06 -16.69
N VAL A 119 5.27 0.53 -16.50
CA VAL A 119 6.39 0.35 -17.44
C VAL A 119 7.27 -0.77 -16.91
N GLU A 120 7.69 -1.69 -17.75
CA GLU A 120 8.47 -2.86 -17.32
C GLU A 120 9.98 -2.58 -17.24
N GLY A 121 10.54 -1.88 -18.21
CA GLY A 121 11.97 -1.72 -18.38
C GLY A 121 12.55 -2.74 -19.38
N ASP A 122 13.85 -3.03 -19.29
CA ASP A 122 14.49 -4.07 -20.12
C ASP A 122 14.09 -5.47 -19.66
N ALA A 123 13.50 -6.26 -20.56
CA ALA A 123 12.94 -7.57 -20.21
C ALA A 123 13.98 -8.56 -19.67
N VAL A 124 15.22 -8.52 -20.17
CA VAL A 124 16.30 -9.40 -19.70
C VAL A 124 16.73 -9.00 -18.30
N ALA A 125 16.91 -7.69 -18.08
CA ALA A 125 17.25 -7.14 -16.77
C ALA A 125 16.14 -7.41 -15.73
N VAL A 126 14.87 -7.27 -16.11
CA VAL A 126 13.72 -7.56 -15.25
C VAL A 126 13.72 -9.03 -14.81
N ALA A 127 13.88 -9.98 -15.73
CA ALA A 127 13.90 -11.41 -15.40
C ALA A 127 15.08 -11.76 -14.46
N GLU A 128 16.27 -11.25 -14.72
CA GLU A 128 17.46 -11.47 -13.88
C GLU A 128 17.28 -10.86 -12.47
N LEU A 129 16.76 -9.62 -12.40
CA LEU A 129 16.54 -8.93 -11.14
C LEU A 129 15.43 -9.62 -10.33
N ALA A 130 14.36 -10.08 -10.97
CA ALA A 130 13.27 -10.81 -10.32
C ALA A 130 13.77 -12.12 -9.72
N ALA A 131 14.57 -12.90 -10.44
CA ALA A 131 15.18 -14.13 -9.93
C ALA A 131 16.06 -13.85 -8.70
N ARG A 132 16.87 -12.77 -8.75
CA ARG A 132 17.72 -12.35 -7.62
C ARG A 132 16.89 -11.87 -6.44
N LEU A 133 15.79 -11.12 -6.67
CA LEU A 133 14.91 -10.66 -5.60
C LEU A 133 14.21 -11.84 -4.92
N ARG A 134 13.69 -12.82 -5.67
CA ARG A 134 13.12 -14.06 -5.10
C ARG A 134 14.11 -14.75 -4.16
N ALA A 135 15.34 -14.99 -4.64
CA ALA A 135 16.37 -15.61 -3.84
C ALA A 135 16.72 -14.80 -2.57
N ALA A 136 16.77 -13.47 -2.68
CA ALA A 136 17.04 -12.58 -1.56
C ALA A 136 15.91 -12.61 -0.52
N LEU A 137 14.65 -12.59 -0.93
CA LEU A 137 13.49 -12.66 -0.04
C LEU A 137 13.42 -14.01 0.70
N VAL A 138 13.63 -15.13 -0.01
CA VAL A 138 13.71 -16.46 0.61
C VAL A 138 14.86 -16.52 1.64
N SER A 139 16.02 -16.00 1.27
CA SER A 139 17.18 -15.96 2.16
C SER A 139 16.94 -15.07 3.39
N PHE A 140 16.26 -13.93 3.23
CA PHE A 140 15.87 -13.06 4.36
C PHE A 140 14.88 -13.79 5.28
N ALA A 141 13.81 -14.38 4.71
CA ALA A 141 12.82 -15.15 5.46
C ALA A 141 13.46 -16.24 6.31
N THR A 142 14.40 -17.00 5.73
CA THR A 142 15.17 -18.02 6.46
C THR A 142 16.00 -17.39 7.60
N THR A 143 16.62 -16.23 7.37
CA THR A 143 17.45 -15.54 8.38
C THR A 143 16.62 -15.12 9.60
N VAL A 144 15.37 -14.69 9.37
CA VAL A 144 14.46 -14.26 10.44
C VAL A 144 13.56 -15.38 10.98
N GLY A 145 13.78 -16.63 10.55
CA GLY A 145 13.05 -17.80 11.04
C GLY A 145 11.63 -17.95 10.51
N ALA A 146 11.27 -17.27 9.41
CA ALA A 146 9.99 -17.49 8.74
C ALA A 146 10.04 -18.81 7.95
N SER A 147 9.00 -19.65 8.10
CA SER A 147 8.99 -21.00 7.53
C SER A 147 8.63 -21.02 6.05
N GLU A 148 7.70 -20.18 5.64
CA GLU A 148 7.20 -20.10 4.26
C GLU A 148 6.86 -18.67 3.90
N ILE A 149 7.15 -18.29 2.66
CA ILE A 149 6.73 -17.02 2.06
C ILE A 149 6.09 -17.29 0.71
N GLU A 150 4.96 -16.66 0.46
CA GLU A 150 4.33 -16.66 -0.86
C GLU A 150 4.87 -15.49 -1.68
N LEU A 151 5.40 -15.78 -2.86
CA LEU A 151 5.90 -14.77 -3.78
C LEU A 151 5.12 -14.84 -5.08
N ALA A 152 4.77 -13.67 -5.60
CA ALA A 152 4.06 -13.56 -6.87
C ALA A 152 4.92 -14.13 -8.02
N ASP A 153 4.30 -14.84 -8.96
CA ASP A 153 4.99 -15.34 -10.17
C ASP A 153 5.28 -14.22 -11.17
N ASP A 154 4.39 -13.26 -11.28
CA ASP A 154 4.52 -12.07 -12.10
C ASP A 154 5.61 -11.15 -11.55
N GLU A 155 6.58 -10.71 -12.38
CA GLU A 155 7.73 -9.91 -11.95
C GLU A 155 7.33 -8.52 -11.47
N ARG A 156 6.31 -7.93 -12.06
CA ARG A 156 5.76 -6.64 -11.66
C ARG A 156 5.14 -6.73 -10.27
N LEU A 157 4.29 -7.72 -10.02
CA LEU A 157 3.70 -7.94 -8.68
C LEU A 157 4.78 -8.31 -7.65
N LEU A 158 5.75 -9.13 -8.03
CA LEU A 158 6.90 -9.44 -7.19
C LEU A 158 7.65 -8.17 -6.76
N SER A 159 7.82 -7.22 -7.67
CA SER A 159 8.52 -5.96 -7.36
C SER A 159 7.84 -5.13 -6.27
N TYR A 160 6.52 -5.30 -6.09
CA TYR A 160 5.74 -4.67 -5.01
C TYR A 160 5.64 -5.52 -3.74
N SER A 161 6.03 -6.80 -3.77
CA SER A 161 5.82 -7.72 -2.64
C SER A 161 6.86 -7.60 -1.51
N VAL A 162 7.94 -6.84 -1.70
CA VAL A 162 9.02 -6.68 -0.71
C VAL A 162 8.50 -6.36 0.69
N PRO A 163 7.57 -5.41 0.90
CA PRO A 163 7.07 -5.08 2.23
C PRO A 163 6.17 -6.14 2.88
N GLN A 164 5.82 -7.19 2.16
CA GLN A 164 5.08 -8.34 2.71
C GLN A 164 6.01 -9.29 3.49
N THR A 165 7.28 -9.31 3.11
CA THR A 165 8.31 -10.17 3.74
C THR A 165 9.24 -9.37 4.65
N VAL A 166 9.53 -8.13 4.30
CA VAL A 166 10.51 -7.27 4.96
C VAL A 166 9.80 -6.09 5.61
N SER A 167 10.08 -5.83 6.88
CA SER A 167 9.53 -4.65 7.57
C SER A 167 10.23 -3.39 7.09
N LEU A 168 9.56 -2.62 6.24
CA LEU A 168 10.04 -1.35 5.71
C LEU A 168 9.30 -0.18 6.34
N ASP A 169 10.00 0.93 6.54
CA ASP A 169 9.38 2.19 6.93
C ASP A 169 8.50 2.79 5.81
N VAL A 170 7.72 3.82 6.15
CA VAL A 170 6.81 4.48 5.20
C VAL A 170 7.57 5.10 4.04
N GLY A 171 8.77 5.67 4.30
CA GLY A 171 9.60 6.30 3.27
C GLY A 171 10.07 5.30 2.21
N ASP A 172 10.56 4.13 2.63
CA ASP A 172 11.01 3.10 1.70
C ASP A 172 9.86 2.46 0.92
N ARG A 173 8.70 2.25 1.58
CA ARG A 173 7.48 1.81 0.88
C ARG A 173 7.04 2.83 -0.17
N GLN A 174 7.09 4.11 0.17
CA GLN A 174 6.75 5.20 -0.76
C GLN A 174 7.73 5.26 -1.94
N ARG A 175 9.03 5.10 -1.72
CA ARG A 175 10.02 5.01 -2.79
C ARG A 175 9.75 3.85 -3.75
N LEU A 176 9.34 2.67 -3.24
CA LEU A 176 8.92 1.54 -4.07
C LEU A 176 7.69 1.89 -4.91
N LEU A 177 6.70 2.57 -4.32
CA LEU A 177 5.50 2.99 -5.03
C LEU A 177 5.80 4.03 -6.13
N GLU A 178 6.77 4.91 -5.92
CA GLU A 178 7.16 5.98 -6.84
C GLU A 178 8.12 5.55 -7.97
N CYS A 179 8.71 4.34 -7.92
CA CYS A 179 9.55 3.84 -8.99
C CYS A 179 8.85 3.92 -10.34
N VAL A 180 9.54 4.44 -11.36
CA VAL A 180 8.94 4.69 -12.67
C VAL A 180 8.61 3.42 -13.44
N ASP A 181 9.39 2.34 -13.24
CA ASP A 181 9.26 1.06 -13.91
C ASP A 181 9.54 -0.13 -12.99
N THR A 182 9.24 -1.34 -13.47
CA THR A 182 9.44 -2.60 -12.74
C THR A 182 10.92 -2.87 -12.50
N GLU A 183 11.78 -2.56 -13.47
CA GLU A 183 13.23 -2.77 -13.36
C GLU A 183 13.83 -1.96 -12.19
N SER A 184 13.55 -0.67 -12.14
CA SER A 184 14.03 0.21 -11.05
C SER A 184 13.47 -0.20 -9.69
N ARG A 185 12.23 -0.66 -9.65
CA ARG A 185 11.58 -1.15 -8.43
C ARG A 185 12.21 -2.45 -7.92
N LEU A 186 12.53 -3.40 -8.82
CA LEU A 186 13.26 -4.62 -8.48
C LEU A 186 14.68 -4.31 -7.96
N ARG A 187 15.39 -3.36 -8.57
CA ARG A 187 16.70 -2.91 -8.10
C ARG A 187 16.62 -2.31 -6.69
N LEU A 188 15.66 -1.42 -6.45
CA LEU A 188 15.43 -0.84 -5.14
C LEU A 188 15.04 -1.92 -4.12
N GLY A 189 14.14 -2.82 -4.47
CA GLY A 189 13.74 -3.94 -3.61
C GLY A 189 14.93 -4.78 -3.16
N LEU A 190 15.82 -5.14 -4.09
CA LEU A 190 17.06 -5.86 -3.76
C LEU A 190 17.97 -5.10 -2.79
N GLN A 191 18.10 -3.78 -2.95
CA GLN A 191 18.89 -2.96 -2.04
C GLN A 191 18.28 -2.97 -0.63
N LEU A 192 16.96 -2.79 -0.53
CA LEU A 192 16.24 -2.79 0.74
C LEU A 192 16.33 -4.14 1.45
N VAL A 193 16.10 -5.25 0.75
CA VAL A 193 16.21 -6.60 1.34
C VAL A 193 17.61 -6.86 1.86
N ARG A 194 18.67 -6.46 1.14
CA ARG A 194 20.04 -6.62 1.59
C ARG A 194 20.33 -5.80 2.85
N ARG A 195 19.93 -4.55 2.87
CA ARG A 195 20.08 -3.67 4.04
C ARG A 195 19.41 -4.27 5.27
N GLU A 196 18.17 -4.70 5.15
CA GLU A 196 17.42 -5.27 6.28
C GLU A 196 18.00 -6.63 6.73
N LYS A 197 18.54 -7.42 5.79
CA LYS A 197 19.22 -8.67 6.12
C LYS A 197 20.51 -8.43 6.93
N GLU A 198 21.32 -7.46 6.53
CA GLU A 198 22.53 -7.07 7.25
C GLU A 198 22.19 -6.55 8.66
N PHE A 199 21.12 -5.74 8.75
CA PHE A 199 20.60 -5.24 10.02
C PHE A 199 20.13 -6.39 10.93
N ALA A 200 19.33 -7.32 10.42
CA ALA A 200 18.85 -8.49 11.15
C ALA A 200 20.01 -9.38 11.65
N ALA A 201 21.01 -9.60 10.81
CA ALA A 201 22.20 -10.38 11.17
C ALA A 201 23.01 -9.71 12.28
N THR A 202 23.09 -8.38 12.29
CA THR A 202 23.85 -7.61 13.28
C THR A 202 23.15 -7.56 14.65
N LEU A 203 21.82 -7.47 14.65
CA LEU A 203 21.04 -7.33 15.89
C LEU A 203 20.59 -8.68 16.49
N GLY A 204 20.82 -9.81 15.81
CA GLY A 204 20.29 -11.11 16.23
C GLY A 204 18.77 -11.11 16.32
N ALA A 205 18.10 -10.41 15.40
CA ALA A 205 16.68 -10.15 15.45
C ALA A 205 15.88 -11.45 15.51
N VAL A 206 15.14 -11.62 16.59
CA VAL A 206 14.06 -12.60 16.69
C VAL A 206 13.01 -12.20 15.67
N ALA A 207 12.66 -13.10 14.76
CA ALA A 207 11.59 -12.91 13.81
C ALA A 207 10.32 -12.43 14.51
N ASN A 208 9.85 -11.26 14.15
CA ASN A 208 8.50 -10.86 14.47
C ASN A 208 7.68 -11.21 13.22
N PRO A 209 6.91 -12.30 13.22
CA PRO A 209 6.07 -12.62 12.08
C PRO A 209 5.08 -11.46 11.91
N PRO A 210 4.69 -11.10 10.68
CA PRO A 210 3.66 -10.11 10.43
C PRO A 210 2.29 -10.73 10.77
N SER A 211 2.03 -10.92 12.03
CA SER A 211 0.79 -11.47 12.55
C SER A 211 0.18 -10.49 13.52
N SER A 212 -0.31 -9.42 13.01
CA SER A 212 -1.44 -8.63 13.55
C SER A 212 -1.63 -7.42 12.64
N PRO A 213 -2.86 -7.09 12.25
CA PRO A 213 -3.12 -5.79 11.68
C PRO A 213 -2.63 -4.74 12.69
N PRO A 214 -2.11 -3.59 12.23
CA PRO A 214 -1.75 -2.52 13.13
C PRO A 214 -2.96 -2.24 14.03
N ASN A 215 -2.77 -2.35 15.35
CA ASN A 215 -3.74 -1.85 16.31
C ASN A 215 -3.81 -0.34 16.11
N LEU A 216 -4.73 0.10 15.29
CA LEU A 216 -5.15 1.50 15.22
C LEU A 216 -6.03 1.73 16.45
N ASN A 217 -5.39 2.14 17.55
CA ASN A 217 -6.08 2.78 18.67
C ASN A 217 -6.38 4.22 18.29
#